data_31de80b2960d45a6630a86fab170a132
#
_entry.id   31de80b2960d45a6630a86fab170a132
#
_cell.length_a   1.000
_cell.length_b   1.000
_cell.length_c   1.000
_cell.angle_alpha   90.00
_cell.angle_beta   90.00
_cell.angle_gamma   90.00
#
_symmetry.space_group_name_H-M   'P 1'
#
loop_
_entity.id
_entity.type
_entity.pdbx_description
1 polymer ?
#
loop_
_entity_poly.entity_id
_entity_poly.type
_entity_poly.pdbx_seq_one_letter_code
_entity_poly.pdbx_strand_id
1 'polypeptide(L)'
;MKREAICFTAEEILNRGKNDIPEELLSGRNLVYSSPATLAYNSPGAEGFGVKRAGLSVPESIMLIVAPGCCGRNTSLISSMPEYKNRFFYLEMSEPDLVTGRHLNKIPDAIKEVLEFLRDNGKKIPKVVMICITCVDALLGTDMDRVCRKAEEALIGGEFDGIKVRPCYMYALTREGRRPPMVHVRQTIYSLLEPMEKDARSVNIIGGFAPLENTELKEYLTLAGIRNIRQISTCGTYEEFLKMASANFNIVIDPEARAAAEDMNKRLNIPYIELTRVYSSGKISSQYKALASVAGIDIDDSAEKAEADEAVARLKNAYPDLKINVGECTNANAFELALSLTRMGFKVGEIYATLAPENYVYVKNLALLSPDTKIYCNMEPTMLYYKISQSDANVTIGKDAKFYCPYIPNVAWNQDTRPFGYQGIRDLMDKIFESMKEAKA
;
A
#
# COMPACT_ATOMS: atom_id res chain seq x y z
N MET A 1 5.35 39.42 4.21
CA MET A 1 4.78 38.33 3.45
C MET A 1 3.63 37.74 4.26
N LYS A 2 2.42 37.61 3.67
CA LYS A 2 1.38 36.81 4.29
C LYS A 2 1.87 35.36 4.38
N ARG A 3 1.81 34.78 5.57
CA ARG A 3 2.14 33.37 5.78
C ARG A 3 0.88 32.55 5.47
N GLU A 4 0.80 32.00 4.27
CA GLU A 4 -0.34 31.19 3.79
C GLU A 4 0.19 29.90 3.16
N ALA A 5 -0.62 28.83 3.27
CA ALA A 5 -0.31 27.58 2.58
C ALA A 5 -0.40 27.77 1.06
N ILE A 6 0.60 27.31 0.34
CA ILE A 6 0.62 27.37 -1.12
C ILE A 6 -0.36 26.34 -1.67
N CYS A 7 -1.22 26.76 -2.58
CA CYS A 7 -2.09 25.88 -3.33
C CYS A 7 -2.22 26.36 -4.77
N PHE A 8 -2.69 25.49 -5.63
CA PHE A 8 -3.05 25.78 -7.01
C PHE A 8 -4.45 25.23 -7.28
N THR A 9 -5.22 25.94 -8.10
CA THR A 9 -6.50 25.41 -8.57
C THR A 9 -6.28 24.37 -9.67
N ALA A 10 -7.25 23.50 -9.89
CA ALA A 10 -7.18 22.52 -10.96
C ALA A 10 -7.03 23.20 -12.34
N GLU A 11 -7.67 24.37 -12.55
CA GLU A 11 -7.55 25.18 -13.75
C GLU A 11 -6.14 25.75 -13.93
N GLU A 12 -5.51 26.27 -12.89
CA GLU A 12 -4.14 26.78 -12.95
C GLU A 12 -3.17 25.70 -13.37
N ILE A 13 -3.33 24.46 -12.88
CA ILE A 13 -2.49 23.32 -13.26
C ILE A 13 -2.78 22.91 -14.71
N LEU A 14 -4.05 22.92 -15.14
CA LEU A 14 -4.41 22.63 -16.52
C LEU A 14 -3.73 23.61 -17.48
N ASN A 15 -3.77 24.91 -17.16
CA ASN A 15 -3.20 25.97 -18.00
C ASN A 15 -1.68 25.91 -18.11
N ARG A 16 -0.98 25.39 -17.10
CA ARG A 16 0.48 25.16 -17.13
C ARG A 16 0.85 23.94 -17.96
N GLY A 17 0.05 22.89 -17.91
CA GLY A 17 0.30 21.63 -18.62
C GLY A 17 1.15 20.63 -17.85
N LYS A 18 1.22 19.41 -18.39
CA LYS A 18 1.88 18.26 -17.73
C LYS A 18 3.36 18.46 -17.45
N ASN A 19 4.05 19.20 -18.32
CA ASN A 19 5.50 19.39 -18.22
C ASN A 19 5.90 20.57 -17.34
N ASP A 20 4.92 21.35 -16.86
CA ASP A 20 5.13 22.52 -16.01
C ASP A 20 4.28 22.45 -14.73
N ILE A 21 4.25 21.27 -14.11
CA ILE A 21 3.61 21.09 -12.80
C ILE A 21 4.41 21.90 -11.78
N PRO A 22 3.73 22.74 -10.94
CA PRO A 22 4.41 23.52 -9.91
C PRO A 22 5.25 22.62 -9.00
N GLU A 23 6.50 23.01 -8.75
CA GLU A 23 7.41 22.26 -7.89
C GLU A 23 6.85 22.10 -6.47
N GLU A 24 6.05 23.07 -6.02
CA GLU A 24 5.37 23.05 -4.72
C GLU A 24 4.38 21.90 -4.57
N LEU A 25 3.90 21.32 -5.67
CA LEU A 25 3.01 20.16 -5.67
C LEU A 25 3.74 18.83 -5.80
N LEU A 26 5.05 18.85 -6.09
CA LEU A 26 5.87 17.66 -6.29
C LEU A 26 6.57 17.27 -4.98
N SER A 27 6.71 15.96 -4.74
CA SER A 27 7.61 15.48 -3.69
C SER A 27 9.07 15.70 -4.09
N GLY A 28 9.90 16.13 -3.17
CA GLY A 28 11.36 16.20 -3.38
C GLY A 28 11.92 17.59 -3.69
N ARG A 29 11.10 18.62 -3.79
CA ARG A 29 11.56 20.00 -3.88
C ARG A 29 12.40 20.42 -2.67
N ASN A 30 11.97 20.01 -1.48
CA ASN A 30 12.61 20.42 -0.24
C ASN A 30 13.36 19.25 0.39
N LEU A 31 14.59 19.49 0.85
CA LEU A 31 15.37 18.53 1.65
C LEU A 31 14.78 18.35 3.05
N VAL A 32 14.13 19.40 3.56
CA VAL A 32 13.48 19.41 4.86
C VAL A 32 12.02 19.78 4.66
N TYR A 33 11.14 18.99 5.24
CA TYR A 33 9.71 19.26 5.29
C TYR A 33 9.21 19.12 6.72
N SER A 34 8.21 19.90 7.07
CA SER A 34 7.67 19.97 8.41
C SER A 34 6.15 20.05 8.45
N SER A 35 5.49 19.55 7.39
CA SER A 35 4.04 19.43 7.41
C SER A 35 3.61 18.54 8.58
N PRO A 36 2.81 19.04 9.52
CA PRO A 36 2.39 18.26 10.67
C PRO A 36 1.64 16.98 10.30
N ALA A 37 0.84 17.01 9.23
CA ALA A 37 0.16 15.82 8.73
C ALA A 37 1.15 14.78 8.22
N THR A 38 2.20 15.19 7.50
CA THR A 38 3.25 14.31 7.03
C THR A 38 4.01 13.68 8.20
N LEU A 39 4.36 14.46 9.22
CA LEU A 39 5.03 13.94 10.42
C LEU A 39 4.14 12.96 11.19
N ALA A 40 2.83 13.22 11.25
CA ALA A 40 1.89 12.36 11.96
C ALA A 40 1.64 11.04 11.23
N TYR A 41 1.54 11.04 9.90
CA TYR A 41 1.05 9.88 9.13
C TYR A 41 2.09 9.21 8.23
N ASN A 42 3.16 9.91 7.87
CA ASN A 42 4.25 9.38 7.02
C ASN A 42 5.55 9.13 7.79
N SER A 43 5.54 9.25 9.11
CA SER A 43 6.69 8.90 9.93
C SER A 43 7.01 7.39 9.77
N PRO A 44 8.27 7.01 9.58
CA PRO A 44 8.65 5.62 9.49
C PRO A 44 8.17 4.82 10.72
N GLY A 45 7.30 3.84 10.49
CA GLY A 45 6.74 2.98 11.53
C GLY A 45 5.63 3.60 12.39
N ALA A 46 5.15 4.80 12.07
CA ALA A 46 4.14 5.47 12.89
C ALA A 46 2.77 4.81 12.79
N GLU A 47 2.31 4.48 11.58
CA GLU A 47 1.00 3.85 11.40
C GLU A 47 0.93 3.04 10.10
N GLY A 48 0.02 2.08 10.08
CA GLY A 48 -0.33 1.32 8.90
C GLY A 48 0.52 0.07 8.66
N PHE A 49 0.29 -0.52 7.50
CA PHE A 49 0.91 -1.77 7.09
C PHE A 49 2.30 -1.48 6.48
N GLY A 50 3.31 -1.42 7.32
CA GLY A 50 4.69 -1.15 6.90
C GLY A 50 5.44 -2.40 6.44
N VAL A 51 6.65 -2.18 5.93
CA VAL A 51 7.53 -3.22 5.36
C VAL A 51 7.76 -4.41 6.29
N LYS A 52 7.85 -4.20 7.61
CA LYS A 52 8.02 -5.28 8.60
C LYS A 52 6.83 -6.23 8.60
N ARG A 53 5.60 -5.69 8.64
CA ARG A 53 4.37 -6.50 8.59
C ARG A 53 4.23 -7.17 7.22
N ALA A 54 4.56 -6.46 6.14
CA ALA A 54 4.55 -7.00 4.79
C ALA A 54 5.49 -8.21 4.65
N GLY A 55 6.72 -8.13 5.14
CA GLY A 55 7.66 -9.25 5.14
C GLY A 55 7.13 -10.47 5.90
N LEU A 56 6.45 -10.24 7.03
CA LEU A 56 5.83 -11.29 7.83
C LEU A 56 4.50 -11.84 7.26
N SER A 57 4.03 -11.32 6.13
CA SER A 57 2.89 -11.90 5.42
C SER A 57 3.21 -13.27 4.81
N VAL A 58 4.49 -13.57 4.60
CA VAL A 58 4.90 -14.94 4.24
C VAL A 58 4.58 -15.86 5.41
N PRO A 59 3.77 -16.91 5.22
CA PRO A 59 3.49 -17.85 6.30
C PRO A 59 4.77 -18.50 6.80
N GLU A 60 4.81 -18.81 8.10
CA GLU A 60 5.94 -19.46 8.76
C GLU A 60 7.26 -18.67 8.62
N SER A 61 7.18 -17.37 8.49
CA SER A 61 8.34 -16.47 8.51
C SER A 61 8.56 -15.84 9.87
N ILE A 62 9.81 -15.49 10.15
CA ILE A 62 10.20 -14.60 11.26
C ILE A 62 10.98 -13.42 10.71
N MET A 63 11.15 -12.39 11.53
CA MET A 63 11.92 -11.20 11.18
C MET A 63 13.05 -10.98 12.17
N LEU A 64 14.29 -10.94 11.66
CA LEU A 64 15.46 -10.47 12.38
C LEU A 64 15.66 -8.98 12.04
N ILE A 65 15.53 -8.13 13.02
CA ILE A 65 15.81 -6.70 12.89
C ILE A 65 17.25 -6.45 13.29
N VAL A 66 18.03 -5.93 12.37
CA VAL A 66 19.44 -5.55 12.59
C VAL A 66 19.52 -4.03 12.66
N ALA A 67 19.70 -3.48 13.87
CA ALA A 67 19.52 -2.06 14.07
C ALA A 67 20.17 -1.54 15.37
N PRO A 68 20.47 -0.22 15.45
CA PRO A 68 20.74 0.42 16.73
C PRO A 68 19.53 0.36 17.67
N GLY A 69 19.76 0.40 18.99
CA GLY A 69 18.74 0.22 20.02
C GLY A 69 17.49 1.12 19.87
N CYS A 70 17.67 2.34 19.35
CA CYS A 70 16.57 3.27 19.12
C CYS A 70 15.55 2.79 18.07
N CYS A 71 15.98 2.03 17.05
CA CYS A 71 15.12 1.52 15.99
C CYS A 71 14.26 0.31 16.44
N GLY A 72 14.68 -0.39 17.48
CA GLY A 72 13.94 -1.52 18.05
C GLY A 72 12.62 -1.11 18.71
N ARG A 73 12.53 0.10 19.27
CA ARG A 73 11.33 0.60 19.95
C ARG A 73 10.09 0.62 19.06
N ASN A 74 10.25 0.98 17.80
CA ASN A 74 9.12 1.02 16.85
C ASN A 74 8.54 -0.36 16.54
N THR A 75 9.21 -1.43 16.96
CA THR A 75 8.75 -2.81 16.74
C THR A 75 7.89 -3.32 17.89
N SER A 76 8.01 -2.71 19.07
CA SER A 76 7.30 -3.18 20.26
C SER A 76 5.78 -3.19 20.11
N LEU A 77 5.22 -2.18 19.45
CA LEU A 77 3.78 -2.10 19.18
C LEU A 77 3.31 -3.22 18.24
N ILE A 78 4.07 -3.51 17.18
CA ILE A 78 3.73 -4.57 16.23
C ILE A 78 3.89 -5.94 16.89
N SER A 79 4.95 -6.16 17.65
CA SER A 79 5.22 -7.43 18.31
C SER A 79 4.20 -7.78 19.40
N SER A 80 3.45 -6.79 19.90
CA SER A 80 2.35 -7.01 20.86
C SER A 80 1.06 -7.51 20.21
N MET A 81 0.91 -7.35 18.88
CA MET A 81 -0.24 -7.86 18.14
C MET A 81 -0.21 -9.40 18.10
N PRO A 82 -1.36 -10.09 18.31
CA PRO A 82 -1.40 -11.55 18.41
C PRO A 82 -0.76 -12.29 17.24
N GLU A 83 -1.00 -11.84 16.01
CA GLU A 83 -0.51 -12.44 14.76
C GLU A 83 1.00 -12.31 14.57
N TYR A 84 1.64 -11.36 15.27
CA TYR A 84 3.09 -11.10 15.18
C TYR A 84 3.85 -11.50 16.45
N LYS A 85 3.16 -11.98 17.45
CA LYS A 85 3.78 -12.41 18.72
C LYS A 85 4.83 -13.50 18.48
N ASN A 86 6.02 -13.32 19.04
CA ASN A 86 7.18 -14.23 18.89
C ASN A 86 7.71 -14.38 17.45
N ARG A 87 7.42 -13.44 16.58
CA ARG A 87 7.94 -13.45 15.20
C ARG A 87 9.01 -12.39 14.93
N PHE A 88 9.28 -11.51 15.91
CA PHE A 88 10.34 -10.51 15.83
C PHE A 88 11.50 -10.86 16.73
N PHE A 89 12.71 -10.81 16.17
CA PHE A 89 13.97 -10.93 16.87
C PHE A 89 14.83 -9.73 16.56
N TYR A 90 15.76 -9.41 17.43
CA TYR A 90 16.51 -8.19 17.34
C TYR A 90 18.01 -8.45 17.56
N LEU A 91 18.81 -8.08 16.57
CA LEU A 91 20.27 -8.02 16.67
C LEU A 91 20.66 -6.54 16.84
N GLU A 92 21.10 -6.19 18.04
CA GLU A 92 21.54 -4.85 18.32
C GLU A 92 22.91 -4.56 17.68
N MET A 93 22.99 -3.43 16.98
CA MET A 93 24.23 -2.91 16.41
C MET A 93 24.81 -1.89 17.37
N SER A 94 25.97 -2.17 17.90
CA SER A 94 26.77 -1.20 18.66
C SER A 94 27.49 -0.24 17.70
N GLU A 95 27.88 0.93 18.19
CA GLU A 95 28.67 1.89 17.42
C GLU A 95 29.98 1.29 16.88
N PRO A 96 30.80 0.54 17.68
CA PRO A 96 31.98 -0.15 17.16
C PRO A 96 31.66 -1.16 16.05
N ASP A 97 30.53 -1.84 16.12
CA ASP A 97 30.12 -2.79 15.09
C ASP A 97 29.80 -2.09 13.77
N LEU A 98 29.17 -0.92 13.84
CA LEU A 98 28.86 -0.11 12.66
C LEU A 98 30.15 0.41 11.99
N VAL A 99 31.04 1.00 12.75
CA VAL A 99 32.30 1.56 12.24
C VAL A 99 33.16 0.50 11.56
N THR A 100 33.15 -0.72 12.08
CA THR A 100 33.99 -1.83 11.59
C THR A 100 33.26 -2.77 10.63
N GLY A 101 31.94 -2.63 10.43
CA GLY A 101 31.11 -3.54 9.62
C GLY A 101 30.93 -4.93 10.26
N ARG A 102 31.34 -5.14 11.52
CA ARG A 102 31.27 -6.45 12.19
C ARG A 102 29.85 -6.95 12.39
N HIS A 103 28.87 -6.08 12.50
CA HIS A 103 27.46 -6.46 12.61
C HIS A 103 27.03 -7.40 11.46
N LEU A 104 27.52 -7.18 10.24
CA LEU A 104 27.17 -8.03 9.09
C LEU A 104 27.69 -9.47 9.25
N ASN A 105 28.83 -9.63 9.89
CA ASN A 105 29.40 -10.95 10.13
C ASN A 105 28.70 -11.69 11.29
N LYS A 106 27.99 -10.97 12.17
CA LYS A 106 27.21 -11.57 13.27
C LYS A 106 25.84 -12.09 12.79
N ILE A 107 25.35 -11.68 11.63
CA ILE A 107 24.00 -12.04 11.15
C ILE A 107 23.81 -13.56 11.01
N PRO A 108 24.71 -14.33 10.37
CA PRO A 108 24.56 -15.79 10.27
C PRO A 108 24.46 -16.47 11.64
N ASP A 109 25.34 -16.08 12.58
CA ASP A 109 25.36 -16.65 13.93
C ASP A 109 24.08 -16.27 14.71
N ALA A 110 23.62 -15.01 14.58
CA ALA A 110 22.38 -14.56 15.20
C ALA A 110 21.16 -15.32 14.67
N ILE A 111 21.10 -15.61 13.38
CA ILE A 111 20.03 -16.44 12.79
C ILE A 111 20.06 -17.83 13.40
N LYS A 112 21.23 -18.46 13.47
CA LYS A 112 21.39 -19.78 14.07
C LYS A 112 20.96 -19.81 15.53
N GLU A 113 21.37 -18.84 16.33
CA GLU A 113 20.96 -18.67 17.74
C GLU A 113 19.44 -18.54 17.87
N VAL A 114 18.79 -17.75 17.02
CA VAL A 114 17.33 -17.62 16.99
C VAL A 114 16.65 -18.94 16.67
N LEU A 115 17.16 -19.70 15.71
CA LEU A 115 16.58 -20.98 15.31
C LEU A 115 16.77 -22.04 16.41
N GLU A 116 17.92 -22.08 17.04
CA GLU A 116 18.19 -22.92 18.22
C GLU A 116 17.28 -22.56 19.39
N PHE A 117 17.13 -21.26 19.67
CA PHE A 117 16.20 -20.79 20.70
C PHE A 117 14.76 -21.24 20.43
N LEU A 118 14.29 -21.14 19.18
CA LEU A 118 12.93 -21.57 18.82
C LEU A 118 12.78 -23.08 19.00
N ARG A 119 13.74 -23.89 18.55
CA ARG A 119 13.77 -25.35 18.72
C ARG A 119 13.71 -25.73 20.21
N ASP A 120 14.61 -25.17 21.00
CA ASP A 120 14.79 -25.53 22.42
C ASP A 120 13.57 -25.14 23.27
N ASN A 121 12.80 -24.15 22.81
CA ASN A 121 11.55 -23.75 23.43
C ASN A 121 10.30 -24.41 22.80
N GLY A 122 10.47 -25.45 21.96
CA GLY A 122 9.36 -26.17 21.35
C GLY A 122 8.50 -25.31 20.41
N LYS A 123 9.08 -24.25 19.84
CA LYS A 123 8.39 -23.39 18.88
C LYS A 123 8.57 -23.92 17.46
N LYS A 124 7.63 -23.57 16.60
CA LYS A 124 7.71 -23.93 15.18
C LYS A 124 8.94 -23.29 14.54
N ILE A 125 9.76 -24.09 13.88
CA ILE A 125 10.90 -23.60 13.10
C ILE A 125 10.39 -22.90 11.84
N PRO A 126 10.82 -21.68 11.57
CA PRO A 126 10.37 -20.93 10.39
C PRO A 126 10.91 -21.53 9.10
N LYS A 127 10.20 -21.29 8.01
CA LYS A 127 10.67 -21.59 6.64
C LYS A 127 11.43 -20.43 6.02
N VAL A 128 11.20 -19.23 6.53
CA VAL A 128 11.81 -17.99 6.01
C VAL A 128 12.22 -17.08 7.15
N VAL A 129 13.46 -16.57 7.07
CA VAL A 129 13.95 -15.47 7.91
C VAL A 129 14.04 -14.21 7.05
N MET A 130 13.26 -13.19 7.41
CA MET A 130 13.35 -11.87 6.83
C MET A 130 14.35 -11.03 7.61
N ILE A 131 15.37 -10.49 6.97
CA ILE A 131 16.33 -9.58 7.61
C ILE A 131 15.90 -8.16 7.33
N CYS A 132 15.48 -7.44 8.37
CA CYS A 132 15.14 -6.02 8.27
C CYS A 132 16.32 -5.17 8.75
N ILE A 133 16.90 -4.40 7.84
CA ILE A 133 17.95 -3.43 8.16
C ILE A 133 17.40 -2.01 8.18
N THR A 134 18.12 -1.14 8.86
CA THR A 134 17.76 0.27 9.01
C THR A 134 18.39 1.16 7.95
N CYS A 135 18.11 2.45 8.04
CA CYS A 135 18.71 3.48 7.20
C CYS A 135 20.23 3.55 7.30
N VAL A 136 20.82 3.11 8.41
CA VAL A 136 22.28 3.13 8.61
C VAL A 136 22.99 2.25 7.58
N ASP A 137 22.56 0.98 7.42
CA ASP A 137 23.12 0.09 6.41
C ASP A 137 22.86 0.58 4.99
N ALA A 138 21.73 1.26 4.81
CA ALA A 138 21.43 1.89 3.54
C ALA A 138 22.44 2.98 3.18
N LEU A 139 22.81 3.82 4.16
CA LEU A 139 23.83 4.86 3.99
C LEU A 139 25.22 4.27 3.76
N LEU A 140 25.54 3.15 4.43
CA LEU A 140 26.78 2.42 4.26
C LEU A 140 26.88 1.65 2.92
N GLY A 141 25.79 1.57 2.16
CA GLY A 141 25.77 0.86 0.88
C GLY A 141 25.84 -0.65 1.00
N THR A 142 25.40 -1.22 2.14
CA THR A 142 25.43 -2.66 2.40
C THR A 142 24.70 -3.46 1.31
N ASP A 143 25.39 -4.47 0.76
CA ASP A 143 24.79 -5.45 -0.17
C ASP A 143 24.05 -6.53 0.64
N MET A 144 22.76 -6.30 0.86
CA MET A 144 21.94 -7.20 1.66
C MET A 144 21.65 -8.53 0.97
N ASP A 145 21.62 -8.57 -0.35
CA ASP A 145 21.44 -9.83 -1.07
C ASP A 145 22.64 -10.77 -0.83
N ARG A 146 23.83 -10.20 -0.80
CA ARG A 146 25.05 -10.95 -0.42
C ARG A 146 25.01 -11.40 1.03
N VAL A 147 24.57 -10.54 1.95
CA VAL A 147 24.44 -10.90 3.37
C VAL A 147 23.46 -12.05 3.55
N CYS A 148 22.28 -11.97 2.92
CA CYS A 148 21.26 -13.03 2.98
C CYS A 148 21.78 -14.35 2.40
N ARG A 149 22.47 -14.33 1.23
CA ARG A 149 23.09 -15.53 0.66
C ARG A 149 24.09 -16.17 1.61
N LYS A 150 24.98 -15.40 2.22
CA LYS A 150 25.95 -15.92 3.21
C LYS A 150 25.26 -16.54 4.42
N ALA A 151 24.18 -15.91 4.90
CA ALA A 151 23.41 -16.45 6.01
C ALA A 151 22.69 -17.75 5.64
N GLU A 152 22.17 -17.86 4.44
CA GLU A 152 21.55 -19.09 3.91
C GLU A 152 22.58 -20.20 3.74
N GLU A 153 23.76 -19.89 3.15
CA GLU A 153 24.89 -20.80 2.99
C GLU A 153 25.40 -21.37 4.33
N ALA A 154 25.39 -20.56 5.39
CA ALA A 154 25.81 -21.00 6.72
C ALA A 154 24.85 -22.02 7.39
N LEU A 155 23.66 -22.22 6.84
CA LEU A 155 22.69 -23.21 7.32
C LEU A 155 22.74 -24.52 6.52
N ILE A 156 23.40 -24.54 5.36
CA ILE A 156 23.46 -25.72 4.46
C ILE A 156 24.14 -26.90 5.17
N GLY A 157 23.55 -28.09 5.03
CA GLY A 157 24.05 -29.32 5.61
C GLY A 157 23.93 -29.44 7.13
N GLY A 158 23.32 -28.44 7.79
CA GLY A 158 22.99 -28.45 9.20
C GLY A 158 21.53 -28.82 9.46
N GLU A 159 21.15 -28.77 10.73
CA GLU A 159 19.76 -29.03 11.19
C GLU A 159 18.73 -28.09 10.56
N PHE A 160 19.13 -26.88 10.20
CA PHE A 160 18.29 -25.82 9.67
C PHE A 160 18.42 -25.63 8.15
N ASP A 161 18.91 -26.65 7.46
CA ASP A 161 19.04 -26.64 6.01
C ASP A 161 17.67 -26.40 5.33
N GLY A 162 17.68 -25.65 4.22
CA GLY A 162 16.48 -25.33 3.45
C GLY A 162 15.73 -24.08 3.93
N ILE A 163 16.08 -23.47 5.07
CA ILE A 163 15.50 -22.20 5.50
C ILE A 163 15.99 -21.08 4.58
N LYS A 164 15.05 -20.33 4.05
CA LYS A 164 15.34 -19.19 3.16
C LYS A 164 15.60 -17.92 3.96
N VAL A 165 16.57 -17.12 3.50
CA VAL A 165 16.89 -15.82 4.10
C VAL A 165 16.71 -14.72 3.06
N ARG A 166 15.90 -13.70 3.36
CA ARG A 166 15.57 -12.64 2.40
C ARG A 166 15.66 -11.25 3.03
N PRO A 167 16.08 -10.24 2.25
CA PRO A 167 16.19 -8.87 2.75
C PRO A 167 14.81 -8.19 2.81
N CYS A 168 14.63 -7.33 3.80
CA CYS A 168 13.44 -6.52 3.99
C CYS A 168 13.86 -5.07 4.26
N TYR A 169 13.90 -4.24 3.21
CA TYR A 169 14.40 -2.87 3.30
C TYR A 169 13.32 -1.94 3.87
N MET A 170 13.58 -1.35 5.02
CA MET A 170 12.63 -0.50 5.74
C MET A 170 12.82 1.00 5.49
N TYR A 171 13.88 1.41 4.86
CA TYR A 171 14.21 2.83 4.79
C TYR A 171 13.50 3.55 3.65
N ALA A 172 12.89 4.65 4.04
CA ALA A 172 12.26 5.60 3.12
C ALA A 172 13.25 6.62 2.52
N LEU A 173 14.52 6.57 2.90
CA LEU A 173 15.52 7.46 2.33
C LEU A 173 15.58 7.22 0.84
N THR A 174 14.98 8.13 0.13
CA THR A 174 14.94 8.15 -1.31
C THR A 174 16.35 8.07 -1.87
N ARG A 175 16.58 7.04 -2.62
CA ARG A 175 17.77 6.94 -3.42
C ARG A 175 17.30 7.04 -4.84
N GLU A 176 17.89 7.96 -5.56
CA GLU A 176 17.69 8.07 -6.99
C GLU A 176 17.81 6.69 -7.63
N GLY A 177 16.81 6.31 -8.43
CA GLY A 177 16.76 5.04 -9.13
C GLY A 177 16.41 3.79 -8.30
N ARG A 178 16.15 3.88 -6.99
CA ARG A 178 15.67 2.74 -6.20
C ARG A 178 14.17 2.73 -6.03
N ARG A 179 13.61 1.53 -6.00
CA ARG A 179 12.17 1.31 -5.81
C ARG A 179 11.76 1.62 -4.37
N PRO A 180 10.54 2.14 -4.17
CA PRO A 180 9.97 2.33 -2.83
C PRO A 180 10.01 1.02 -2.01
N PRO A 181 10.18 1.11 -0.68
CA PRO A 181 10.28 -0.08 0.20
C PRO A 181 9.13 -1.06 0.05
N MET A 182 7.89 -0.57 -0.09
CA MET A 182 6.70 -1.42 -0.26
C MET A 182 6.65 -2.12 -1.63
N VAL A 183 7.22 -1.55 -2.67
CA VAL A 183 7.39 -2.21 -3.98
C VAL A 183 8.46 -3.29 -3.86
N HIS A 184 9.58 -2.98 -3.21
CA HIS A 184 10.70 -3.92 -3.07
C HIS A 184 10.32 -5.14 -2.22
N VAL A 185 9.63 -4.95 -1.09
CA VAL A 185 9.24 -6.09 -0.23
C VAL A 185 8.29 -7.06 -0.95
N ARG A 186 7.40 -6.56 -1.81
CA ARG A 186 6.55 -7.44 -2.63
C ARG A 186 7.37 -8.27 -3.60
N GLN A 187 8.39 -7.69 -4.25
CA GLN A 187 9.30 -8.46 -5.09
C GLN A 187 10.06 -9.51 -4.30
N THR A 188 10.59 -9.14 -3.13
CA THR A 188 11.30 -10.07 -2.24
C THR A 188 10.42 -11.24 -1.81
N ILE A 189 9.18 -10.98 -1.41
CA ILE A 189 8.22 -12.02 -1.02
C ILE A 189 8.01 -13.01 -2.18
N TYR A 190 7.64 -12.51 -3.34
CA TYR A 190 7.33 -13.38 -4.49
C TYR A 190 8.59 -13.97 -5.14
N SER A 191 9.81 -13.48 -4.82
CA SER A 191 11.05 -14.12 -5.23
C SER A 191 11.28 -15.50 -4.60
N LEU A 192 10.58 -15.81 -3.51
CA LEU A 192 10.60 -17.13 -2.86
C LEU A 192 9.89 -18.22 -3.68
N LEU A 193 9.08 -17.84 -4.66
CA LEU A 193 8.34 -18.77 -5.51
C LEU A 193 9.28 -19.37 -6.56
N GLU A 194 9.24 -20.68 -6.69
CA GLU A 194 9.99 -21.45 -7.71
C GLU A 194 9.03 -21.96 -8.80
N PRO A 195 9.53 -22.22 -10.04
CA PRO A 195 8.69 -22.74 -11.11
C PRO A 195 7.94 -24.01 -10.73
N MET A 196 6.64 -24.04 -11.01
CA MET A 196 5.75 -25.19 -10.79
C MET A 196 4.91 -25.45 -12.03
N GLU A 197 4.36 -26.66 -12.13
CA GLU A 197 3.35 -27.02 -13.13
C GLU A 197 2.14 -26.09 -13.01
N LYS A 198 1.62 -25.63 -14.14
CA LYS A 198 0.52 -24.66 -14.17
C LYS A 198 -0.83 -25.33 -13.96
N ASP A 199 -1.62 -24.73 -13.09
CA ASP A 199 -3.03 -25.05 -12.89
C ASP A 199 -3.90 -24.00 -13.61
N ALA A 200 -4.49 -24.39 -14.73
CA ALA A 200 -5.32 -23.51 -15.55
C ALA A 200 -6.53 -22.92 -14.79
N ARG A 201 -6.91 -23.51 -13.65
CA ARG A 201 -8.03 -23.06 -12.80
C ARG A 201 -7.55 -22.34 -11.53
N SER A 202 -6.32 -21.88 -11.53
CA SER A 202 -5.72 -21.18 -10.41
C SER A 202 -5.31 -19.75 -10.80
N VAL A 203 -5.65 -18.78 -9.96
CA VAL A 203 -5.35 -17.36 -10.14
C VAL A 203 -4.83 -16.79 -8.83
N ASN A 204 -3.84 -15.92 -8.91
CA ASN A 204 -3.43 -15.14 -7.74
C ASN A 204 -4.01 -13.73 -7.80
N ILE A 205 -4.44 -13.22 -6.65
CA ILE A 205 -4.69 -11.80 -6.45
C ILE A 205 -3.51 -11.26 -5.65
N ILE A 206 -2.75 -10.33 -6.23
CA ILE A 206 -1.54 -9.77 -5.63
C ILE A 206 -1.64 -8.26 -5.45
N GLY A 207 -0.97 -7.75 -4.42
CA GLY A 207 -0.91 -6.32 -4.10
C GLY A 207 -1.34 -5.99 -2.69
N GLY A 208 -2.46 -6.51 -2.22
CA GLY A 208 -2.91 -6.41 -0.84
C GLY A 208 -2.25 -7.44 0.08
N PHE A 209 -2.16 -7.13 1.37
CA PHE A 209 -1.70 -8.04 2.43
C PHE A 209 -2.83 -8.45 3.38
N ALA A 210 -4.00 -7.85 3.23
CA ALA A 210 -5.23 -8.32 3.85
C ALA A 210 -6.08 -9.09 2.83
N PRO A 211 -6.93 -10.02 3.25
CA PRO A 211 -7.83 -10.71 2.35
C PRO A 211 -8.72 -9.73 1.59
N LEU A 212 -8.89 -9.96 0.30
CA LEU A 212 -9.90 -9.27 -0.48
C LEU A 212 -11.22 -10.00 -0.27
N GLU A 213 -12.04 -9.45 0.62
CA GLU A 213 -13.36 -9.99 0.98
C GLU A 213 -14.47 -9.11 0.43
N ASN A 214 -15.69 -9.64 0.37
CA ASN A 214 -16.90 -8.90 -0.02
C ASN A 214 -16.71 -8.11 -1.32
N THR A 215 -16.33 -8.82 -2.39
CA THR A 215 -16.17 -8.21 -3.71
C THR A 215 -16.73 -9.15 -4.78
N GLU A 216 -17.40 -8.57 -5.75
CA GLU A 216 -17.92 -9.23 -6.93
C GLU A 216 -16.83 -9.94 -7.76
N LEU A 217 -15.56 -9.51 -7.67
CA LEU A 217 -14.45 -10.09 -8.40
C LEU A 217 -14.31 -11.62 -8.18
N LYS A 218 -14.51 -12.09 -6.93
CA LYS A 218 -14.43 -13.51 -6.63
C LYS A 218 -15.54 -14.31 -7.30
N GLU A 219 -16.74 -13.74 -7.38
CA GLU A 219 -17.89 -14.34 -8.05
C GLU A 219 -17.62 -14.47 -9.54
N TYR A 220 -17.13 -13.41 -10.19
CA TYR A 220 -16.78 -13.43 -11.61
C TYR A 220 -15.67 -14.46 -11.91
N LEU A 221 -14.65 -14.56 -11.07
CA LEU A 221 -13.62 -15.58 -11.23
C LEU A 221 -14.17 -17.00 -11.07
N THR A 222 -15.10 -17.20 -10.14
CA THR A 222 -15.76 -18.50 -9.93
C THR A 222 -16.60 -18.88 -11.14
N LEU A 223 -17.35 -17.94 -11.71
CA LEU A 223 -18.10 -18.12 -12.95
C LEU A 223 -17.19 -18.44 -14.13
N ALA A 224 -15.98 -17.87 -14.16
CA ALA A 224 -14.92 -18.22 -15.12
C ALA A 224 -14.35 -19.64 -14.95
N GLY A 225 -14.84 -20.42 -13.99
CA GLY A 225 -14.35 -21.77 -13.70
C GLY A 225 -13.04 -21.80 -12.91
N ILE A 226 -12.60 -20.66 -12.35
CA ILE A 226 -11.45 -20.60 -11.44
C ILE A 226 -11.84 -21.25 -10.11
N ARG A 227 -11.05 -22.25 -9.70
CA ARG A 227 -11.29 -23.00 -8.45
C ARG A 227 -10.38 -22.55 -7.32
N ASN A 228 -9.18 -22.09 -7.66
CA ASN A 228 -8.15 -21.72 -6.73
C ASN A 228 -7.82 -20.23 -6.87
N ILE A 229 -8.44 -19.39 -6.05
CA ILE A 229 -8.12 -17.96 -5.95
C ILE A 229 -7.20 -17.79 -4.74
N ARG A 230 -5.90 -17.51 -4.98
CA ARG A 230 -4.91 -17.40 -3.92
C ARG A 230 -4.50 -15.95 -3.69
N GLN A 231 -4.37 -15.63 -2.42
CA GLN A 231 -3.78 -14.37 -1.93
C GLN A 231 -2.78 -14.75 -0.83
N ILE A 232 -1.70 -14.00 -0.68
CA ILE A 232 -0.72 -14.26 0.39
C ILE A 232 -1.39 -14.26 1.77
N SER A 233 -2.37 -13.39 1.97
CA SER A 233 -3.11 -13.24 3.22
C SER A 233 -4.05 -14.42 3.55
N THR A 234 -4.34 -15.29 2.58
CA THR A 234 -5.19 -16.47 2.77
C THR A 234 -4.37 -17.76 2.84
N CYS A 235 -3.06 -17.70 2.66
CA CYS A 235 -2.17 -18.86 2.80
C CYS A 235 -1.87 -19.10 4.28
N GLY A 236 -2.29 -20.24 4.82
CA GLY A 236 -2.05 -20.64 6.20
C GLY A 236 -0.68 -21.28 6.44
N THR A 237 -0.06 -21.83 5.38
CA THR A 237 1.24 -22.50 5.43
C THR A 237 2.17 -21.99 4.34
N TYR A 238 3.47 -22.21 4.51
CA TYR A 238 4.45 -21.89 3.50
C TYR A 238 4.26 -22.70 2.21
N GLU A 239 3.85 -23.96 2.32
CA GLU A 239 3.53 -24.82 1.18
C GLU A 239 2.33 -24.28 0.38
N GLU A 240 1.30 -23.74 1.05
CA GLU A 240 0.19 -23.07 0.37
C GLU A 240 0.64 -21.81 -0.36
N PHE A 241 1.52 -21.03 0.25
CA PHE A 241 2.11 -19.87 -0.39
C PHE A 241 2.91 -20.27 -1.63
N LEU A 242 3.73 -21.32 -1.56
CA LEU A 242 4.50 -21.82 -2.73
C LEU A 242 3.58 -22.20 -3.90
N LYS A 243 2.37 -22.70 -3.65
CA LYS A 243 1.39 -23.03 -4.70
C LYS A 243 0.91 -21.81 -5.50
N MET A 244 1.21 -20.58 -5.07
CA MET A 244 1.00 -19.40 -5.90
C MET A 244 1.82 -19.44 -7.20
N ALA A 245 2.91 -20.19 -7.25
CA ALA A 245 3.73 -20.41 -8.45
C ALA A 245 2.99 -21.20 -9.54
N SER A 246 1.95 -21.99 -9.20
CA SER A 246 1.16 -22.75 -10.15
C SER A 246 0.05 -21.96 -10.84
N ALA A 247 -0.16 -20.70 -10.49
CA ALA A 247 -1.25 -19.90 -11.04
C ALA A 247 -1.15 -19.75 -12.57
N ASN A 248 -2.30 -19.70 -13.23
CA ASN A 248 -2.42 -19.44 -14.65
C ASN A 248 -2.11 -17.97 -14.97
N PHE A 249 -2.60 -17.04 -14.14
CA PHE A 249 -2.27 -15.63 -14.23
C PHE A 249 -2.39 -14.92 -12.88
N ASN A 250 -1.83 -13.72 -12.79
CA ASN A 250 -1.94 -12.84 -11.64
C ASN A 250 -2.91 -11.69 -11.91
N ILE A 251 -3.72 -11.34 -10.92
CA ILE A 251 -4.50 -10.10 -10.90
C ILE A 251 -3.79 -9.13 -9.94
N VAL A 252 -3.34 -8.01 -10.47
CA VAL A 252 -2.69 -6.94 -9.73
C VAL A 252 -3.73 -5.92 -9.30
N ILE A 253 -4.03 -5.87 -8.00
CA ILE A 253 -5.03 -4.93 -7.44
C ILE A 253 -4.42 -3.64 -6.88
N ASP A 254 -3.09 -3.60 -6.78
CA ASP A 254 -2.34 -2.47 -6.25
C ASP A 254 -1.12 -2.21 -7.14
N PRO A 255 -0.95 -0.97 -7.67
CA PRO A 255 0.18 -0.62 -8.54
C PRO A 255 1.56 -0.92 -7.94
N GLU A 256 1.72 -0.92 -6.62
CA GLU A 256 2.96 -1.29 -5.95
C GLU A 256 3.38 -2.76 -6.18
N ALA A 257 2.45 -3.63 -6.58
CA ALA A 257 2.74 -5.02 -6.91
C ALA A 257 3.13 -5.26 -8.37
N ARG A 258 3.01 -4.25 -9.25
CA ARG A 258 3.32 -4.39 -10.69
C ARG A 258 4.73 -4.96 -10.91
N ALA A 259 5.72 -4.42 -10.22
CA ALA A 259 7.10 -4.89 -10.35
C ALA A 259 7.30 -6.36 -9.92
N ALA A 260 6.53 -6.82 -8.93
CA ALA A 260 6.53 -8.23 -8.53
C ALA A 260 5.82 -9.11 -9.58
N ALA A 261 4.70 -8.63 -10.16
CA ALA A 261 4.01 -9.33 -11.24
C ALA A 261 4.89 -9.48 -12.49
N GLU A 262 5.61 -8.43 -12.87
CA GLU A 262 6.57 -8.46 -13.99
C GLU A 262 7.69 -9.49 -13.74
N ASP A 263 8.22 -9.56 -12.52
CA ASP A 263 9.22 -10.53 -12.14
C ASP A 263 8.66 -11.95 -12.17
N MET A 264 7.47 -12.18 -11.62
CA MET A 264 6.78 -13.47 -11.68
C MET A 264 6.50 -13.90 -13.13
N ASN A 265 6.14 -12.97 -14.02
CA ASN A 265 5.95 -13.27 -15.42
C ASN A 265 7.26 -13.74 -16.08
N LYS A 266 8.37 -13.05 -15.83
CA LYS A 266 9.69 -13.39 -16.40
C LYS A 266 10.24 -14.71 -15.87
N ARG A 267 10.16 -14.95 -14.55
CA ARG A 267 10.78 -16.13 -13.91
C ARG A 267 9.87 -17.37 -13.91
N LEU A 268 8.59 -17.16 -13.73
CA LEU A 268 7.63 -18.24 -13.49
C LEU A 268 6.66 -18.42 -14.67
N ASN A 269 6.75 -17.59 -15.70
CA ASN A 269 5.80 -17.59 -16.82
C ASN A 269 4.33 -17.46 -16.35
N ILE A 270 4.07 -16.51 -15.43
CA ILE A 270 2.74 -16.18 -14.94
C ILE A 270 2.38 -14.79 -15.47
N PRO A 271 1.60 -14.67 -16.56
CA PRO A 271 1.15 -13.38 -17.07
C PRO A 271 0.29 -12.65 -16.03
N TYR A 272 0.06 -11.37 -16.21
CA TYR A 272 -0.76 -10.61 -15.28
C TYR A 272 -1.69 -9.62 -15.98
N ILE A 273 -2.77 -9.29 -15.29
CA ILE A 273 -3.69 -8.20 -15.62
C ILE A 273 -3.78 -7.25 -14.43
N GLU A 274 -3.90 -5.95 -14.71
CA GLU A 274 -4.11 -4.96 -13.67
C GLU A 274 -5.58 -4.60 -13.54
N LEU A 275 -6.14 -4.87 -12.36
CA LEU A 275 -7.46 -4.44 -11.94
C LEU A 275 -7.29 -3.57 -10.70
N THR A 276 -6.88 -2.32 -10.91
CA THR A 276 -6.55 -1.43 -9.80
C THR A 276 -7.80 -0.83 -9.16
N ARG A 277 -7.64 -0.43 -7.91
CA ARG A 277 -8.69 0.22 -7.14
C ARG A 277 -9.00 1.59 -7.71
N VAL A 278 -10.23 1.78 -8.16
CA VAL A 278 -10.75 3.04 -8.72
C VAL A 278 -12.19 3.23 -8.27
N TYR A 279 -12.67 4.46 -8.28
CA TYR A 279 -14.02 4.83 -7.83
C TYR A 279 -14.92 5.32 -8.99
N SER A 280 -14.47 5.21 -10.22
CA SER A 280 -15.27 5.46 -11.41
C SER A 280 -15.97 4.17 -11.84
N SER A 281 -17.32 4.10 -11.76
CA SER A 281 -18.10 2.93 -12.19
C SER A 281 -17.82 2.52 -13.65
N GLY A 282 -17.61 3.50 -14.54
CA GLY A 282 -17.22 3.22 -15.93
C GLY A 282 -15.83 2.60 -16.08
N LYS A 283 -14.86 2.97 -15.25
CA LYS A 283 -13.53 2.35 -15.25
C LYS A 283 -13.57 0.95 -14.66
N ILE A 284 -14.35 0.71 -13.59
CA ILE A 284 -14.56 -0.62 -13.02
C ILE A 284 -15.14 -1.54 -14.09
N SER A 285 -16.21 -1.11 -14.79
CA SER A 285 -16.77 -1.89 -15.91
C SER A 285 -15.74 -2.21 -16.99
N SER A 286 -14.92 -1.23 -17.35
CA SER A 286 -13.84 -1.46 -18.33
C SER A 286 -12.81 -2.48 -17.87
N GLN A 287 -12.46 -2.49 -16.59
CA GLN A 287 -11.55 -3.47 -16.00
C GLN A 287 -12.17 -4.88 -16.02
N TYR A 288 -13.46 -5.02 -15.69
CA TYR A 288 -14.15 -6.32 -15.75
C TYR A 288 -14.32 -6.83 -17.18
N LYS A 289 -14.54 -5.95 -18.16
CA LYS A 289 -14.49 -6.33 -19.58
C LYS A 289 -13.11 -6.84 -20.01
N ALA A 290 -12.04 -6.21 -19.53
CA ALA A 290 -10.69 -6.70 -19.78
C ALA A 290 -10.45 -8.07 -19.13
N LEU A 291 -10.91 -8.27 -17.90
CA LEU A 291 -10.86 -9.57 -17.22
C LEU A 291 -11.66 -10.63 -17.99
N ALA A 292 -12.88 -10.30 -18.44
CA ALA A 292 -13.73 -11.18 -19.23
C ALA A 292 -13.03 -11.64 -20.50
N SER A 293 -12.37 -10.74 -21.20
CA SER A 293 -11.58 -11.05 -22.40
C SER A 293 -10.42 -12.00 -22.11
N VAL A 294 -9.69 -11.80 -20.99
CA VAL A 294 -8.57 -12.68 -20.60
C VAL A 294 -9.07 -14.05 -20.14
N ALA A 295 -10.15 -14.09 -19.38
CA ALA A 295 -10.73 -15.32 -18.85
C ALA A 295 -11.57 -16.11 -19.89
N GLY A 296 -11.90 -15.49 -21.02
CA GLY A 296 -12.75 -16.11 -22.06
C GLY A 296 -14.21 -16.30 -21.62
N ILE A 297 -14.73 -15.39 -20.79
CA ILE A 297 -16.11 -15.42 -20.27
C ILE A 297 -16.84 -14.12 -20.59
N ASP A 298 -18.15 -14.16 -20.47
CA ASP A 298 -18.98 -12.95 -20.45
C ASP A 298 -19.25 -12.56 -19.00
N ILE A 299 -18.97 -11.30 -18.65
CA ILE A 299 -19.25 -10.72 -17.33
C ILE A 299 -20.33 -9.66 -17.52
N ASP A 300 -21.51 -9.90 -16.95
CA ASP A 300 -22.54 -8.89 -16.78
C ASP A 300 -22.38 -8.23 -15.41
N ASP A 301 -21.89 -7.00 -15.40
CA ASP A 301 -21.66 -6.19 -14.20
C ASP A 301 -22.79 -5.17 -13.95
N SER A 302 -23.93 -5.32 -14.64
CA SER A 302 -25.02 -4.34 -14.63
C SER A 302 -25.71 -4.21 -13.28
N ALA A 303 -25.87 -5.33 -12.56
CA ALA A 303 -26.51 -5.36 -11.24
C ALA A 303 -25.67 -4.64 -10.18
N GLU A 304 -24.39 -4.99 -10.05
CA GLU A 304 -23.47 -4.40 -9.07
C GLU A 304 -23.21 -2.92 -9.36
N LYS A 305 -23.16 -2.57 -10.65
CA LYS A 305 -23.10 -1.17 -11.07
C LYS A 305 -24.34 -0.39 -10.65
N ALA A 306 -25.52 -0.96 -10.85
CA ALA A 306 -26.79 -0.32 -10.47
C ALA A 306 -26.87 -0.10 -8.96
N GLU A 307 -26.45 -1.08 -8.13
CA GLU A 307 -26.39 -0.95 -6.68
C GLU A 307 -25.40 0.14 -6.24
N ALA A 308 -24.24 0.25 -6.90
CA ALA A 308 -23.28 1.30 -6.63
C ALA A 308 -23.85 2.69 -7.00
N ASP A 309 -24.49 2.80 -8.15
CA ASP A 309 -25.15 4.06 -8.60
C ASP A 309 -26.31 4.44 -7.67
N GLU A 310 -27.06 3.47 -7.12
CA GLU A 310 -28.12 3.69 -6.11
C GLU A 310 -27.53 4.22 -4.79
N ALA A 311 -26.41 3.67 -4.31
CA ALA A 311 -25.74 4.18 -3.12
C ALA A 311 -25.30 5.64 -3.29
N VAL A 312 -24.75 5.99 -4.45
CA VAL A 312 -24.43 7.38 -4.82
C VAL A 312 -25.66 8.26 -4.82
N ALA A 313 -26.76 7.83 -5.45
CA ALA A 313 -28.00 8.57 -5.52
C ALA A 313 -28.60 8.79 -4.13
N ARG A 314 -28.59 7.79 -3.25
CA ARG A 314 -29.06 7.89 -1.86
C ARG A 314 -28.29 8.96 -1.09
N LEU A 315 -26.97 8.97 -1.16
CA LEU A 315 -26.15 9.99 -0.50
C LEU A 315 -26.43 11.38 -1.06
N LYS A 316 -26.52 11.52 -2.38
CA LYS A 316 -26.79 12.80 -3.05
C LYS A 316 -28.16 13.36 -2.72
N ASN A 317 -29.20 12.51 -2.65
CA ASN A 317 -30.55 12.94 -2.27
C ASN A 317 -30.61 13.40 -0.81
N ALA A 318 -29.87 12.76 0.09
CA ALA A 318 -29.81 13.15 1.50
C ALA A 318 -29.00 14.45 1.73
N TYR A 319 -27.99 14.68 0.89
CA TYR A 319 -27.06 15.82 1.00
C TYR A 319 -26.74 16.42 -0.39
N PRO A 320 -27.69 17.20 -0.99
CA PRO A 320 -27.57 17.69 -2.36
C PRO A 320 -26.36 18.60 -2.61
N ASP A 321 -25.95 19.37 -1.59
CA ASP A 321 -24.84 20.31 -1.66
C ASP A 321 -23.57 19.81 -0.97
N LEU A 322 -23.43 18.49 -0.83
CA LEU A 322 -22.29 17.90 -0.14
C LEU A 322 -20.97 18.31 -0.78
N LYS A 323 -20.13 18.98 -0.01
CA LYS A 323 -18.78 19.38 -0.37
C LYS A 323 -17.76 18.53 0.39
N ILE A 324 -16.85 17.90 -0.35
CA ILE A 324 -15.91 16.89 0.15
C ILE A 324 -14.48 17.38 -0.05
N ASN A 325 -13.63 17.24 0.97
CA ASN A 325 -12.19 17.37 0.82
C ASN A 325 -11.54 16.00 0.87
N VAL A 326 -10.49 15.79 0.07
CA VAL A 326 -9.85 14.50 -0.12
C VAL A 326 -8.36 14.56 0.23
N GLY A 327 -7.89 13.65 1.10
CA GLY A 327 -6.49 13.46 1.43
C GLY A 327 -5.82 12.31 0.68
N GLU A 328 -4.50 12.24 0.73
CA GLU A 328 -3.73 11.14 0.14
C GLU A 328 -3.54 9.94 1.08
N CYS A 329 -3.71 10.12 2.41
CA CYS A 329 -3.63 9.04 3.38
C CYS A 329 -4.92 8.20 3.38
N THR A 330 -5.24 7.61 2.24
CA THR A 330 -6.46 6.84 1.97
C THR A 330 -6.16 5.54 1.22
N ASN A 331 -7.15 4.66 1.09
CA ASN A 331 -7.10 3.48 0.20
C ASN A 331 -7.49 3.83 -1.25
N ALA A 332 -7.16 5.02 -1.71
CA ALA A 332 -7.48 5.52 -3.03
C ALA A 332 -6.33 6.37 -3.58
N ASN A 333 -6.28 6.53 -4.89
CA ASN A 333 -5.56 7.66 -5.48
C ASN A 333 -6.40 8.91 -5.29
N ALA A 334 -5.92 9.89 -4.53
CA ALA A 334 -6.68 11.09 -4.16
C ALA A 334 -7.25 11.85 -5.37
N PHE A 335 -6.50 11.95 -6.46
CA PHE A 335 -6.93 12.65 -7.68
C PHE A 335 -7.97 11.86 -8.47
N GLU A 336 -7.82 10.53 -8.54
CA GLU A 336 -8.83 9.65 -9.15
C GLU A 336 -10.13 9.69 -8.36
N LEU A 337 -10.05 9.59 -7.04
CA LEU A 337 -11.21 9.67 -6.15
C LEU A 337 -11.92 11.02 -6.28
N ALA A 338 -11.16 12.13 -6.23
CA ALA A 338 -11.73 13.49 -6.38
C ALA A 338 -12.46 13.64 -7.72
N LEU A 339 -11.86 13.19 -8.83
CA LEU A 339 -12.49 13.21 -10.14
C LEU A 339 -13.75 12.33 -10.18
N SER A 340 -13.72 11.15 -9.57
CA SER A 340 -14.86 10.24 -9.53
C SER A 340 -16.00 10.80 -8.72
N LEU A 341 -15.73 11.39 -7.54
CA LEU A 341 -16.74 12.09 -6.73
C LEU A 341 -17.37 13.27 -7.49
N THR A 342 -16.55 14.06 -8.21
CA THR A 342 -17.06 15.17 -9.05
C THR A 342 -17.97 14.65 -10.17
N ARG A 343 -17.63 13.54 -10.81
CA ARG A 343 -18.46 12.89 -11.85
C ARG A 343 -19.77 12.31 -11.29
N MET A 344 -19.77 11.86 -10.05
CA MET A 344 -20.96 11.44 -9.32
C MET A 344 -21.87 12.64 -8.95
N GLY A 345 -21.37 13.87 -9.12
CA GLY A 345 -22.11 15.11 -8.88
C GLY A 345 -21.94 15.71 -7.48
N PHE A 346 -20.92 15.28 -6.73
CA PHE A 346 -20.50 15.91 -5.48
C PHE A 346 -19.55 17.09 -5.76
N LYS A 347 -19.52 18.06 -4.84
CA LYS A 347 -18.57 19.17 -4.90
C LYS A 347 -17.25 18.73 -4.23
N VAL A 348 -16.11 18.88 -4.92
CA VAL A 348 -14.79 18.66 -4.31
C VAL A 348 -14.13 20.03 -4.09
N GLY A 349 -13.88 20.37 -2.83
CA GLY A 349 -13.30 21.66 -2.46
C GLY A 349 -11.78 21.68 -2.50
N GLU A 350 -11.17 20.78 -1.76
CA GLU A 350 -9.72 20.75 -1.58
C GLU A 350 -9.20 19.30 -1.67
N ILE A 351 -7.99 19.17 -2.23
CA ILE A 351 -7.24 17.93 -2.28
C ILE A 351 -5.90 18.16 -1.57
N TYR A 352 -5.57 17.30 -0.61
CA TYR A 352 -4.31 17.32 0.12
C TYR A 352 -3.44 16.14 -0.33
N ALA A 353 -2.71 16.32 -1.42
CA ALA A 353 -1.96 15.23 -2.01
C ALA A 353 -0.77 15.71 -2.84
N THR A 354 0.29 14.90 -2.86
CA THR A 354 1.43 15.07 -3.73
C THR A 354 1.05 14.76 -5.18
N LEU A 355 1.25 15.69 -6.09
CA LEU A 355 0.90 15.53 -7.50
C LEU A 355 2.04 14.88 -8.29
N ALA A 356 2.04 13.56 -8.39
CA ALA A 356 2.94 12.87 -9.30
C ALA A 356 2.54 13.09 -10.78
N PRO A 357 3.50 13.17 -11.73
CA PRO A 357 3.22 13.46 -13.13
C PRO A 357 2.21 12.53 -13.82
N GLU A 358 2.13 11.28 -13.38
CA GLU A 358 1.15 10.29 -13.85
C GLU A 358 -0.28 10.64 -13.45
N ASN A 359 -0.46 11.38 -12.37
CA ASN A 359 -1.78 11.81 -11.87
C ASN A 359 -2.32 13.07 -12.60
N TYR A 360 -1.50 13.71 -13.42
CA TYR A 360 -1.90 14.91 -14.19
C TYR A 360 -3.17 14.66 -15.02
N VAL A 361 -3.36 13.46 -15.54
CA VAL A 361 -4.56 13.11 -16.33
C VAL A 361 -5.85 13.27 -15.53
N TYR A 362 -5.83 12.99 -14.23
CA TYR A 362 -6.98 13.17 -13.35
C TYR A 362 -7.25 14.65 -13.08
N VAL A 363 -6.19 15.42 -12.79
CA VAL A 363 -6.29 16.88 -12.55
C VAL A 363 -6.79 17.60 -13.81
N LYS A 364 -6.30 17.23 -14.99
CA LYS A 364 -6.77 17.77 -16.26
C LYS A 364 -8.28 17.57 -16.44
N ASN A 365 -8.78 16.36 -16.17
CA ASN A 365 -10.22 16.07 -16.29
C ASN A 365 -11.04 16.72 -15.16
N LEU A 366 -10.48 16.85 -13.97
CA LEU A 366 -11.11 17.54 -12.84
C LEU A 366 -11.29 19.02 -13.14
N ALA A 367 -10.28 19.68 -13.70
CA ALA A 367 -10.33 21.09 -14.07
C ALA A 367 -11.49 21.43 -15.05
N LEU A 368 -11.85 20.50 -15.93
CA LEU A 368 -12.98 20.66 -16.86
C LEU A 368 -14.35 20.62 -16.15
N LEU A 369 -14.44 20.03 -14.96
CA LEU A 369 -15.68 19.83 -14.21
C LEU A 369 -15.75 20.70 -12.95
N SER A 370 -14.63 20.96 -12.33
CA SER A 370 -14.47 21.72 -11.07
C SER A 370 -13.16 22.50 -11.09
N PRO A 371 -13.07 23.58 -11.90
CA PRO A 371 -11.84 24.35 -12.11
C PRO A 371 -11.28 24.95 -10.81
N ASP A 372 -12.15 25.33 -9.87
CA ASP A 372 -11.81 25.99 -8.61
C ASP A 372 -11.32 25.03 -7.51
N THR A 373 -11.31 23.71 -7.75
CA THR A 373 -10.79 22.74 -6.77
C THR A 373 -9.35 23.06 -6.44
N LYS A 374 -9.06 23.30 -5.16
CA LYS A 374 -7.72 23.64 -4.68
C LYS A 374 -6.89 22.36 -4.41
N ILE A 375 -5.64 22.40 -4.80
CA ILE A 375 -4.70 21.30 -4.60
C ILE A 375 -3.54 21.79 -3.75
N TYR A 376 -3.35 21.13 -2.62
CA TYR A 376 -2.27 21.34 -1.65
C TYR A 376 -1.38 20.10 -1.64
N CYS A 377 -0.07 20.28 -1.46
CA CYS A 377 0.85 19.17 -1.27
C CYS A 377 1.18 18.99 0.21
N ASN A 378 0.96 17.80 0.75
CA ASN A 378 1.31 17.48 2.14
C ASN A 378 2.80 17.65 2.44
N MET A 379 3.66 17.55 1.44
CA MET A 379 5.12 17.69 1.57
C MET A 379 5.60 19.15 1.49
N GLU A 380 4.71 20.10 1.17
CA GLU A 380 5.07 21.52 1.07
C GLU A 380 5.15 22.15 2.46
N PRO A 381 6.30 22.75 2.86
CA PRO A 381 6.49 23.32 4.18
C PRO A 381 5.47 24.41 4.56
N THR A 382 4.93 25.12 3.59
CA THR A 382 3.92 26.17 3.84
C THR A 382 2.60 25.63 4.37
N MET A 383 2.37 24.30 4.35
CA MET A 383 1.21 23.68 5.00
C MET A 383 1.14 23.93 6.51
N LEU A 384 2.23 24.34 7.15
CA LEU A 384 2.22 24.89 8.53
C LEU A 384 1.30 26.12 8.69
N TYR A 385 1.05 26.84 7.62
CA TYR A 385 0.21 28.04 7.60
C TYR A 385 -1.20 27.79 7.10
N TYR A 386 -1.56 26.52 6.87
CA TYR A 386 -2.95 26.18 6.51
C TYR A 386 -3.90 26.57 7.64
N LYS A 387 -4.93 27.33 7.30
CA LYS A 387 -5.91 27.82 8.27
C LYS A 387 -7.10 26.90 8.32
N ILE A 388 -7.28 26.23 9.44
CA ILE A 388 -8.40 25.32 9.70
C ILE A 388 -9.76 25.95 9.36
N SER A 389 -9.93 27.26 9.63
CA SER A 389 -11.19 27.98 9.38
C SER A 389 -11.47 28.32 7.92
N GLN A 390 -10.55 28.01 6.99
CA GLN A 390 -10.74 28.37 5.58
C GLN A 390 -11.52 27.31 4.79
N SER A 391 -11.60 26.09 5.30
CA SER A 391 -12.34 25.01 4.64
C SER A 391 -13.85 25.16 4.90
N ASP A 392 -14.62 25.05 3.85
CA ASP A 392 -16.08 25.03 3.85
C ASP A 392 -16.65 23.65 3.47
N ALA A 393 -15.83 22.59 3.57
CA ALA A 393 -16.28 21.23 3.33
C ALA A 393 -17.26 20.75 4.40
N ASN A 394 -18.14 19.83 4.01
CA ASN A 394 -19.08 19.18 4.92
C ASN A 394 -18.50 17.88 5.50
N VAL A 395 -17.63 17.19 4.74
CA VAL A 395 -16.98 15.96 5.12
C VAL A 395 -15.58 15.90 4.50
N THR A 396 -14.68 15.19 5.17
CA THR A 396 -13.32 14.92 4.68
C THR A 396 -13.10 13.44 4.51
N ILE A 397 -12.25 13.04 3.54
CA ILE A 397 -11.83 11.67 3.32
C ILE A 397 -10.31 11.62 3.47
N GLY A 398 -9.80 10.75 4.36
CA GLY A 398 -8.39 10.60 4.65
C GLY A 398 -7.98 11.11 6.03
N LYS A 399 -6.96 10.51 6.61
CA LYS A 399 -6.43 10.87 7.93
C LYS A 399 -5.76 12.24 7.91
N ASP A 400 -5.04 12.56 6.84
CA ASP A 400 -4.41 13.86 6.59
C ASP A 400 -5.45 14.97 6.39
N ALA A 401 -6.52 14.71 5.64
CA ALA A 401 -7.62 15.65 5.51
C ALA A 401 -8.28 15.95 6.87
N LYS A 402 -8.44 14.94 7.75
CA LYS A 402 -8.90 15.14 9.13
C LYS A 402 -7.95 16.03 9.93
N PHE A 403 -6.64 15.88 9.71
CA PHE A 403 -5.64 16.70 10.39
C PHE A 403 -5.81 18.19 10.07
N TYR A 404 -6.02 18.51 8.79
CA TYR A 404 -6.24 19.91 8.36
C TYR A 404 -7.63 20.43 8.69
N CYS A 405 -8.62 19.57 8.79
CA CYS A 405 -10.02 19.91 9.05
C CYS A 405 -10.56 19.15 10.30
N PRO A 406 -10.00 19.39 11.50
CA PRO A 406 -10.28 18.57 12.69
C PRO A 406 -11.73 18.64 13.18
N TYR A 407 -12.46 19.68 12.85
CA TYR A 407 -13.86 19.90 13.28
C TYR A 407 -14.89 19.42 12.26
N ILE A 408 -14.45 18.96 11.09
CA ILE A 408 -15.31 18.43 10.03
C ILE A 408 -15.42 16.90 10.18
N PRO A 409 -16.61 16.32 9.97
CA PRO A 409 -16.79 14.87 9.89
C PRO A 409 -15.76 14.21 8.97
N ASN A 410 -15.28 13.04 9.32
CA ASN A 410 -14.22 12.40 8.54
C ASN A 410 -14.46 10.92 8.31
N VAL A 411 -14.22 10.48 7.10
CA VAL A 411 -14.06 9.06 6.74
C VAL A 411 -12.57 8.78 6.56
N ALA A 412 -11.96 8.05 7.48
CA ALA A 412 -10.52 7.78 7.43
C ALA A 412 -10.11 7.03 6.15
N TRP A 413 -10.96 6.13 5.68
CA TRP A 413 -10.82 5.36 4.44
C TRP A 413 -9.41 4.78 4.23
N ASN A 414 -8.83 4.30 5.31
CA ASN A 414 -7.47 3.75 5.34
C ASN A 414 -7.46 2.46 6.17
N GLN A 415 -8.10 1.42 5.64
CA GLN A 415 -8.24 0.11 6.27
C GLN A 415 -7.31 -0.91 5.61
N ASP A 416 -6.85 -1.90 6.37
CA ASP A 416 -6.02 -2.99 5.83
C ASP A 416 -6.78 -3.82 4.80
N THR A 417 -8.09 -4.03 4.98
CA THR A 417 -8.96 -4.81 4.08
C THR A 417 -9.23 -4.18 2.72
N ARG A 418 -9.01 -2.90 2.59
CA ARG A 418 -9.01 -2.14 1.33
C ARG A 418 -10.14 -2.51 0.36
N PRO A 419 -11.27 -1.81 0.37
CA PRO A 419 -12.42 -2.05 -0.50
C PRO A 419 -12.05 -2.07 -1.99
N PHE A 420 -12.77 -2.84 -2.81
CA PHE A 420 -12.48 -3.03 -4.23
C PHE A 420 -13.76 -3.09 -5.06
N GLY A 421 -13.67 -2.66 -6.32
CA GLY A 421 -14.75 -2.76 -7.29
C GLY A 421 -15.97 -1.89 -6.94
N TYR A 422 -17.13 -2.32 -7.37
CA TYR A 422 -18.41 -1.65 -7.07
C TYR A 422 -18.72 -1.65 -5.58
N GLN A 423 -18.35 -2.72 -4.87
CA GLN A 423 -18.47 -2.76 -3.41
C GLN A 423 -17.69 -1.63 -2.76
N GLY A 424 -16.51 -1.29 -3.28
CA GLY A 424 -15.72 -0.17 -2.79
C GLY A 424 -16.44 1.18 -2.90
N ILE A 425 -17.23 1.39 -3.95
CA ILE A 425 -18.07 2.60 -4.10
C ILE A 425 -19.18 2.58 -3.04
N ARG A 426 -19.91 1.46 -2.91
CA ARG A 426 -21.00 1.31 -1.92
C ARG A 426 -20.51 1.60 -0.50
N ASP A 427 -19.43 0.94 -0.10
CA ASP A 427 -18.85 1.09 1.23
C ASP A 427 -18.43 2.54 1.52
N LEU A 428 -17.84 3.23 0.53
CA LEU A 428 -17.45 4.63 0.69
C LEU A 428 -18.67 5.53 0.87
N MET A 429 -19.70 5.36 0.05
CA MET A 429 -20.94 6.17 0.14
C MET A 429 -21.63 5.96 1.49
N ASP A 430 -21.71 4.72 1.97
CA ASP A 430 -22.29 4.39 3.27
C ASP A 430 -21.49 5.00 4.42
N LYS A 431 -20.16 4.93 4.39
CA LYS A 431 -19.31 5.56 5.41
C LYS A 431 -19.44 7.08 5.44
N ILE A 432 -19.55 7.72 4.27
CA ILE A 432 -19.82 9.17 4.22
C ILE A 432 -21.20 9.47 4.82
N PHE A 433 -22.23 8.69 4.46
CA PHE A 433 -23.58 8.87 4.98
C PHE A 433 -23.62 8.72 6.50
N GLU A 434 -23.01 7.69 7.06
CA GLU A 434 -22.87 7.44 8.51
C GLU A 434 -22.18 8.61 9.20
N SER A 435 -21.01 9.04 8.70
CA SER A 435 -20.24 10.16 9.28
C SER A 435 -21.03 11.49 9.29
N MET A 436 -21.80 11.75 8.24
CA MET A 436 -22.66 12.94 8.14
C MET A 436 -23.87 12.87 9.07
N LYS A 437 -24.39 11.67 9.35
CA LYS A 437 -25.51 11.46 10.27
C LYS A 437 -25.07 11.65 11.72
N GLU A 438 -23.92 11.08 12.10
CA GLU A 438 -23.32 11.23 13.44
C GLU A 438 -23.04 12.69 13.79
N ALA A 439 -22.60 13.49 12.81
CA ALA A 439 -22.31 14.90 13.01
C ALA A 439 -23.56 15.77 13.24
N LYS A 440 -24.77 15.29 12.90
CA LYS A 440 -26.05 15.98 13.12
C LYS A 440 -26.73 15.55 14.42
N ALA A 441 -26.30 14.44 15.03
CA ALA A 441 -26.82 13.92 16.27
C ALA A 441 -26.09 14.54 17.47
#